data_8fa09741cec2beb8100ba5174ff3c888
#
_entry.id   8fa09741cec2beb8100ba5174ff3c888
#
_cell.length_a   1.000
_cell.length_b   1.000
_cell.length_c   1.000
_cell.angle_alpha   90.00
_cell.angle_beta   90.00
_cell.angle_gamma   90.00
#
_symmetry.space_group_name_H-M   'P 1'
#
loop_
_entity.id
_entity.type
_entity.pdbx_description
1 polymer ?
#
loop_
_entity_poly.entity_id
_entity_poly.type
_entity_poly.pdbx_seq_one_letter_code
_entity_poly.pdbx_strand_id
1 'polypeptide(L)'
;MDKAMLGRHVARPAARTQLTRYGSVDRTWVMSSTREAHTLLLVHDTKQIHAGIGISEPLLRPDVTVEACVGRREADGPYIVGEALVQAVTQGEAVEIIYPITDGDVSNWDALEALWYYVLHDKLGIRVGNNAYYIMLALPSPVSRDVYEQGAKILFEKFNSPAITISEVPLLSAYALGVLTALVVDVGAEDSSAVAVSDCAVVPSGVVISKIGIVHCTWWLAYLLTQDARVMQALEQVAPGQTHAAAWSLAQQMADDHVVCVDTDITQTDDEDEGVLDVAAALVEGRERDVVKERERQKEAEAKSAAANTSGTVVVSFRGVEVPVGSVHKRFHEPLFRPAVLERVSLDIPTPRAVAQALQARRIGGEPMCLSIPDAVARATANVHPMERRLPLWENLILTGPMALTRGLIAELTRALSAYTTTESSEASQVVGDPQPWKPHHVRALRIPDYFANYKERMDLAPYLGATIFAKLVFGDLSGRNYITKRQYNEGGPSVAFALGSL
;
A
#
# COMPACT_ATOMS: atom_id res chain seq x y z
N MET A 1 40.45 -20.05 47.77
CA MET A 1 41.04 -19.06 46.90
C MET A 1 40.49 -19.33 45.51
N ASP A 2 39.71 -18.59 44.80
CA ASP A 2 39.07 -17.30 44.96
C ASP A 2 37.98 -17.20 43.86
N LYS A 3 36.86 -16.71 44.31
CA LYS A 3 35.92 -15.77 43.73
C LYS A 3 35.19 -16.08 42.40
N ALA A 4 33.95 -16.34 42.66
CA ALA A 4 32.76 -16.07 41.88
C ALA A 4 32.71 -14.67 41.27
N MET A 5 32.14 -14.55 40.07
CA MET A 5 31.49 -13.32 39.59
C MET A 5 30.09 -13.68 39.06
N LEU A 6 29.12 -13.33 39.88
CA LEU A 6 27.70 -13.31 39.51
C LEU A 6 27.41 -12.14 38.57
N GLY A 7 26.91 -12.42 37.39
CA GLY A 7 26.25 -11.47 36.53
C GLY A 7 24.84 -11.15 37.06
N ARG A 8 24.60 -9.92 37.46
CA ARG A 8 23.30 -9.41 37.93
C ARG A 8 22.35 -9.22 36.75
N HIS A 9 21.29 -10.02 36.70
CA HIS A 9 20.08 -9.68 35.97
C HIS A 9 19.41 -8.47 36.65
N VAL A 10 19.33 -7.36 35.95
CA VAL A 10 18.51 -6.21 36.35
C VAL A 10 17.08 -6.51 35.96
N ALA A 11 16.27 -6.93 36.94
CA ALA A 11 14.83 -7.00 36.80
C ALA A 11 14.25 -5.57 36.76
N ARG A 12 13.48 -5.24 35.77
CA ARG A 12 12.69 -4.00 35.73
C ARG A 12 11.62 -4.07 36.84
N PRO A 13 11.42 -3.00 37.63
CA PRO A 13 10.43 -3.00 38.69
C PRO A 13 9.03 -3.00 38.10
N ALA A 14 8.20 -3.95 38.52
CA ALA A 14 6.78 -3.92 38.31
C ALA A 14 6.20 -2.67 38.99
N ALA A 15 5.53 -1.82 38.23
CA ALA A 15 4.80 -0.68 38.72
C ALA A 15 3.69 -1.17 39.66
N ARG A 16 3.90 -1.03 40.97
CA ARG A 16 2.87 -1.16 41.99
C ARG A 16 1.94 0.06 41.86
N THR A 17 0.79 -0.12 41.23
CA THR A 17 -0.28 0.88 41.20
C THR A 17 -0.85 1.02 42.61
N GLN A 18 -0.58 2.15 43.27
CA GLN A 18 -1.30 2.54 44.48
C GLN A 18 -2.73 2.87 44.10
N LEU A 19 -3.67 2.06 44.58
CA LEU A 19 -5.10 2.33 44.54
C LEU A 19 -5.40 3.46 45.53
N THR A 20 -5.36 4.71 45.07
CA THR A 20 -6.02 5.82 45.75
C THR A 20 -7.49 5.84 45.34
N ARG A 21 -8.35 5.76 46.34
CA ARG A 21 -9.81 5.93 46.21
C ARG A 21 -10.09 7.32 45.62
N TYR A 22 -10.35 7.35 44.32
CA TYR A 22 -11.06 8.44 43.64
C TYR A 22 -12.28 7.84 42.93
N GLY A 23 -13.37 8.64 42.97
CA GLY A 23 -14.72 8.26 42.60
C GLY A 23 -14.85 7.48 41.28
N SER A 24 -15.98 6.83 41.10
CA SER A 24 -16.36 5.92 40.02
C SER A 24 -15.69 6.24 38.70
N VAL A 25 -14.49 5.65 38.46
CA VAL A 25 -13.90 5.59 37.16
C VAL A 25 -14.87 4.81 36.29
N ASP A 26 -15.34 5.45 35.26
CA ASP A 26 -16.35 4.90 34.37
C ASP A 26 -15.81 3.53 33.85
N ARG A 27 -16.51 2.44 34.21
CA ARG A 27 -16.10 1.07 33.83
C ARG A 27 -16.00 0.91 32.32
N THR A 28 -16.69 1.76 31.58
CA THR A 28 -16.67 1.81 30.12
C THR A 28 -15.30 2.21 29.60
N TRP A 29 -14.67 3.23 30.21
CA TRP A 29 -13.34 3.71 29.78
C TRP A 29 -12.23 2.68 30.02
N VAL A 30 -12.25 2.00 31.17
CA VAL A 30 -11.26 0.94 31.49
C VAL A 30 -11.41 -0.25 30.56
N MET A 31 -12.64 -0.64 30.19
CA MET A 31 -12.85 -1.75 29.25
C MET A 31 -12.46 -1.40 27.82
N SER A 32 -12.67 -0.15 27.39
CA SER A 32 -12.23 0.31 26.08
C SER A 32 -10.71 0.28 25.96
N SER A 33 -9.99 0.84 26.91
CA SER A 33 -8.52 0.87 26.90
C SER A 33 -7.91 -0.54 26.92
N THR A 34 -8.54 -1.50 27.59
CA THR A 34 -8.08 -2.89 27.62
C THR A 34 -8.26 -3.57 26.26
N ARG A 35 -9.40 -3.32 25.57
CA ARG A 35 -9.63 -3.86 24.22
C ARG A 35 -8.68 -3.26 23.20
N GLU A 36 -8.45 -1.95 23.25
CA GLU A 36 -7.50 -1.28 22.39
C GLU A 36 -6.10 -1.87 22.48
N ALA A 37 -5.63 -2.17 23.71
CA ALA A 37 -4.34 -2.83 23.92
C ALA A 37 -4.30 -4.29 23.42
N HIS A 38 -5.46 -4.96 23.34
CA HIS A 38 -5.60 -6.34 22.88
C HIS A 38 -6.20 -6.41 21.46
N THR A 39 -6.03 -5.40 20.65
CA THR A 39 -6.42 -5.42 19.24
C THR A 39 -5.20 -5.70 18.38
N LEU A 40 -5.34 -6.64 17.46
CA LEU A 40 -4.37 -6.96 16.43
C LEU A 40 -4.87 -6.46 15.08
N LEU A 41 -4.06 -5.71 14.39
CA LEU A 41 -4.28 -5.31 13.01
C LEU A 41 -3.52 -6.25 12.08
N LEU A 42 -4.20 -6.76 11.06
CA LEU A 42 -3.63 -7.58 10.00
C LEU A 42 -4.12 -7.02 8.66
N VAL A 43 -3.29 -6.21 8.02
CA VAL A 43 -3.65 -5.46 6.81
C VAL A 43 -2.87 -6.04 5.64
N HIS A 44 -3.59 -6.61 4.70
CA HIS A 44 -3.04 -7.07 3.43
C HIS A 44 -3.03 -5.93 2.43
N ASP A 45 -1.84 -5.57 1.99
CA ASP A 45 -1.62 -4.90 0.73
C ASP A 45 -1.36 -5.96 -0.36
N THR A 46 -1.39 -5.59 -1.62
CA THR A 46 -1.15 -6.50 -2.75
C THR A 46 0.28 -7.07 -2.79
N LYS A 47 1.26 -6.38 -2.20
CA LYS A 47 2.67 -6.84 -2.11
C LYS A 47 3.07 -7.24 -0.70
N GLN A 48 2.49 -6.63 0.33
CA GLN A 48 2.94 -6.75 1.71
C GLN A 48 1.79 -7.00 2.69
N ILE A 49 2.14 -7.53 3.83
CA ILE A 49 1.27 -7.60 5.00
C ILE A 49 1.86 -6.71 6.08
N HIS A 50 1.04 -5.81 6.57
CA HIS A 50 1.34 -4.97 7.72
C HIS A 50 0.58 -5.48 8.95
N ALA A 51 1.29 -5.78 10.02
CA ALA A 51 0.67 -6.25 11.25
C ALA A 51 1.20 -5.50 12.47
N GLY A 52 0.35 -5.34 13.49
CA GLY A 52 0.73 -4.71 14.73
C GLY A 52 -0.27 -4.95 15.85
N ILE A 53 0.19 -4.80 17.09
CA ILE A 53 -0.57 -5.03 18.31
C ILE A 53 -0.81 -3.71 19.04
N GLY A 54 -2.08 -3.48 19.40
CA GLY A 54 -2.50 -2.28 20.12
C GLY A 54 -2.83 -1.12 19.19
N ILE A 55 -3.94 -0.47 19.50
CA ILE A 55 -4.46 0.68 18.75
C ILE A 55 -4.65 1.90 19.66
N SER A 56 -4.09 1.88 20.86
CA SER A 56 -4.25 2.97 21.86
C SER A 56 -3.70 4.29 21.32
N GLU A 57 -2.59 4.23 20.60
CA GLU A 57 -2.00 5.39 19.95
C GLU A 57 -2.18 5.28 18.43
N PRO A 58 -2.95 6.18 17.79
CA PRO A 58 -3.21 6.13 16.35
C PRO A 58 -1.98 6.42 15.49
N LEU A 59 -0.85 6.77 16.10
CA LEU A 59 0.39 7.12 15.41
C LEU A 59 1.41 5.97 15.34
N LEU A 60 1.07 4.78 15.87
CA LEU A 60 1.98 3.63 15.82
C LEU A 60 2.02 3.07 14.39
N ARG A 61 3.23 2.93 13.87
CA ARG A 61 3.49 2.21 12.62
C ARG A 61 3.30 0.71 12.83
N PRO A 62 3.16 -0.07 11.74
CA PRO A 62 3.16 -1.53 11.85
C PRO A 62 4.38 -2.06 12.62
N ASP A 63 4.17 -3.02 13.53
CA ASP A 63 5.26 -3.70 14.23
C ASP A 63 6.03 -4.63 13.29
N VAL A 64 5.30 -5.18 12.30
CA VAL A 64 5.81 -6.18 11.35
C VAL A 64 5.33 -5.82 9.95
N THR A 65 6.24 -5.89 8.99
CA THR A 65 5.94 -5.85 7.57
C THR A 65 6.59 -7.06 6.90
N VAL A 66 5.81 -7.86 6.18
CA VAL A 66 6.25 -9.10 5.51
C VAL A 66 5.74 -9.08 4.07
N GLU A 67 6.52 -9.61 3.12
CA GLU A 67 6.01 -9.79 1.76
C GLU A 67 4.84 -10.77 1.73
N ALA A 68 3.79 -10.43 0.98
CA ALA A 68 2.55 -11.20 0.89
C ALA A 68 2.69 -12.40 -0.06
N CYS A 69 3.80 -13.14 0.06
CA CYS A 69 4.06 -14.31 -0.74
C CYS A 69 4.65 -15.44 0.11
N VAL A 70 4.52 -16.67 -0.40
CA VAL A 70 5.16 -17.86 0.15
C VAL A 70 5.94 -18.57 -0.94
N GLY A 71 6.93 -19.35 -0.55
CA GLY A 71 7.69 -20.21 -1.47
C GLY A 71 7.37 -21.67 -1.27
N ARG A 72 7.57 -22.48 -2.30
CA ARG A 72 7.48 -23.94 -2.22
C ARG A 72 8.53 -24.59 -3.10
N ARG A 73 9.25 -25.60 -2.55
CA ARG A 73 10.27 -26.34 -3.30
C ARG A 73 9.67 -27.44 -4.17
N GLU A 74 8.64 -28.11 -3.67
CA GLU A 74 7.96 -29.21 -4.32
C GLU A 74 6.45 -28.98 -4.30
N ALA A 75 5.72 -29.53 -5.28
CA ALA A 75 4.28 -29.30 -5.43
C ALA A 75 3.45 -29.61 -4.17
N ASP A 76 3.84 -30.60 -3.38
CA ASP A 76 3.16 -31.00 -2.13
C ASP A 76 4.01 -30.72 -0.88
N GLY A 77 5.11 -29.97 -1.01
CA GLY A 77 6.00 -29.63 0.08
C GLY A 77 5.46 -28.51 1.00
N PRO A 78 6.10 -28.33 2.17
CA PRO A 78 5.72 -27.27 3.10
C PRO A 78 6.03 -25.90 2.52
N TYR A 79 5.22 -24.92 2.89
CA TYR A 79 5.44 -23.51 2.52
C TYR A 79 6.64 -22.92 3.27
N ILE A 80 7.43 -22.13 2.57
CA ILE A 80 8.56 -21.36 3.09
C ILE A 80 8.12 -19.90 3.11
N VAL A 81 8.26 -19.22 4.24
CA VAL A 81 7.75 -17.86 4.41
C VAL A 81 8.83 -16.93 4.95
N GLY A 82 8.76 -15.65 4.58
CA GLY A 82 9.57 -14.58 5.14
C GLY A 82 11.08 -14.78 4.93
N GLU A 83 11.89 -14.66 5.98
CA GLU A 83 13.35 -14.71 5.90
C GLU A 83 13.89 -16.02 5.30
N ALA A 84 13.23 -17.14 5.56
CA ALA A 84 13.61 -18.43 5.00
C ALA A 84 13.40 -18.47 3.48
N LEU A 85 12.36 -17.81 2.97
CA LEU A 85 12.12 -17.68 1.54
C LEU A 85 13.19 -16.79 0.89
N VAL A 86 13.50 -15.65 1.49
CA VAL A 86 14.55 -14.74 1.00
C VAL A 86 15.91 -15.47 0.95
N GLN A 87 16.23 -16.24 1.98
CA GLN A 87 17.46 -17.03 2.01
C GLN A 87 17.50 -18.08 0.91
N ALA A 88 16.43 -18.85 0.70
CA ALA A 88 16.34 -19.87 -0.33
C ALA A 88 16.53 -19.28 -1.75
N VAL A 89 15.86 -18.15 -2.02
CA VAL A 89 16.00 -17.44 -3.31
C VAL A 89 17.41 -16.89 -3.47
N THR A 90 18.02 -16.32 -2.42
CA THR A 90 19.39 -15.78 -2.48
C THR A 90 20.42 -16.87 -2.71
N GLN A 91 20.19 -18.07 -2.19
CA GLN A 91 21.03 -19.25 -2.39
C GLN A 91 20.86 -19.89 -3.78
N GLY A 92 19.93 -19.39 -4.58
CA GLY A 92 19.65 -19.90 -5.93
C GLY A 92 18.88 -21.23 -5.93
N GLU A 93 18.18 -21.55 -4.84
CA GLU A 93 17.31 -22.73 -4.80
C GLU A 93 16.13 -22.57 -5.77
N ALA A 94 15.69 -23.66 -6.37
CA ALA A 94 14.51 -23.69 -7.21
C ALA A 94 13.26 -23.63 -6.30
N VAL A 95 12.72 -22.44 -6.10
CA VAL A 95 11.52 -22.19 -5.27
C VAL A 95 10.44 -21.57 -6.13
N GLU A 96 9.25 -22.16 -6.15
CA GLU A 96 8.08 -21.53 -6.74
C GLU A 96 7.53 -20.48 -5.77
N ILE A 97 7.45 -19.22 -6.23
CA ILE A 97 6.86 -18.12 -5.46
C ILE A 97 5.35 -18.08 -5.74
N ILE A 98 4.56 -18.09 -4.68
CA ILE A 98 3.09 -18.12 -4.72
C ILE A 98 2.57 -16.89 -4.00
N TYR A 99 1.77 -16.09 -4.69
CA TYR A 99 0.99 -15.02 -4.10
C TYR A 99 -0.40 -15.56 -3.77
N PRO A 100 -0.78 -15.67 -2.48
CA PRO A 100 -2.05 -16.30 -2.10
C PRO A 100 -3.27 -15.46 -2.47
N ILE A 101 -3.10 -14.15 -2.62
CA ILE A 101 -4.15 -13.22 -3.07
C ILE A 101 -3.74 -12.67 -4.43
N THR A 102 -4.56 -12.88 -5.43
CA THR A 102 -4.40 -12.37 -6.79
C THR A 102 -5.75 -11.91 -7.32
N ASP A 103 -5.76 -10.83 -8.09
CA ASP A 103 -6.99 -10.29 -8.68
C ASP A 103 -8.06 -9.87 -7.65
N GLY A 104 -7.65 -9.52 -6.45
CA GLY A 104 -8.56 -9.19 -5.36
C GLY A 104 -9.24 -10.41 -4.71
N ASP A 105 -8.91 -11.64 -5.13
CA ASP A 105 -9.48 -12.87 -4.57
C ASP A 105 -8.38 -13.80 -4.01
N VAL A 106 -8.77 -14.69 -3.11
CA VAL A 106 -7.85 -15.66 -2.51
C VAL A 106 -7.73 -16.88 -3.40
N SER A 107 -6.60 -17.00 -4.08
CA SER A 107 -6.30 -18.11 -4.99
C SER A 107 -5.82 -19.39 -4.24
N ASN A 108 -5.21 -19.22 -3.07
CA ASN A 108 -4.64 -20.34 -2.30
C ASN A 108 -4.77 -20.10 -0.78
N TRP A 109 -5.75 -20.76 -0.18
CA TRP A 109 -6.05 -20.63 1.25
C TRP A 109 -5.00 -21.23 2.16
N ASP A 110 -4.38 -22.35 1.77
CA ASP A 110 -3.35 -23.01 2.57
C ASP A 110 -2.08 -22.14 2.62
N ALA A 111 -1.72 -21.50 1.50
CA ALA A 111 -0.63 -20.55 1.42
C ALA A 111 -0.91 -19.32 2.29
N LEU A 112 -2.14 -18.81 2.28
CA LEU A 112 -2.56 -17.66 3.08
C LEU A 112 -2.56 -18.00 4.58
N GLU A 113 -3.05 -19.19 4.97
CA GLU A 113 -3.00 -19.69 6.35
C GLU A 113 -1.54 -19.78 6.84
N ALA A 114 -0.63 -20.34 6.02
CA ALA A 114 0.79 -20.43 6.36
C ALA A 114 1.43 -19.03 6.55
N LEU A 115 1.07 -18.07 5.70
CA LEU A 115 1.56 -16.72 5.78
C LEU A 115 1.05 -16.00 7.04
N TRP A 116 -0.25 -16.13 7.37
CA TRP A 116 -0.82 -15.59 8.61
C TRP A 116 -0.23 -16.27 9.86
N TYR A 117 0.03 -17.57 9.80
CA TYR A 117 0.70 -18.27 10.90
C TYR A 117 2.08 -17.69 11.16
N TYR A 118 2.88 -17.49 10.11
CA TYR A 118 4.20 -16.87 10.23
C TYR A 118 4.13 -15.46 10.86
N VAL A 119 3.21 -14.63 10.40
CA VAL A 119 3.05 -13.26 10.93
C VAL A 119 2.61 -13.28 12.40
N LEU A 120 1.59 -14.06 12.73
CA LEU A 120 1.00 -14.07 14.06
C LEU A 120 1.86 -14.82 15.08
N HIS A 121 2.37 -15.99 14.71
CA HIS A 121 3.12 -16.85 15.63
C HIS A 121 4.60 -16.50 15.67
N ASP A 122 5.27 -16.47 14.52
CA ASP A 122 6.73 -16.34 14.49
C ASP A 122 7.19 -14.89 14.66
N LYS A 123 6.45 -13.92 14.10
CA LYS A 123 6.82 -12.50 14.20
C LYS A 123 6.22 -11.80 15.40
N LEU A 124 4.94 -11.98 15.69
CA LEU A 124 4.26 -11.32 16.82
C LEU A 124 4.23 -12.16 18.10
N GLY A 125 4.65 -13.42 18.06
CA GLY A 125 4.74 -14.30 19.23
C GLY A 125 3.39 -14.73 19.82
N ILE A 126 2.31 -14.64 19.03
CA ILE A 126 0.96 -14.96 19.47
C ILE A 126 0.76 -16.49 19.45
N ARG A 127 0.51 -17.08 20.62
CA ARG A 127 0.22 -18.51 20.72
C ARG A 127 -1.24 -18.79 20.43
N VAL A 128 -1.50 -19.62 19.42
CA VAL A 128 -2.85 -19.98 18.97
C VAL A 128 -3.75 -20.47 20.10
N GLY A 129 -3.25 -21.31 20.99
CA GLY A 129 -4.02 -21.88 22.11
C GLY A 129 -4.46 -20.88 23.18
N ASN A 130 -3.85 -19.68 23.22
CA ASN A 130 -4.13 -18.63 24.21
C ASN A 130 -4.21 -17.26 23.54
N ASN A 131 -4.84 -17.19 22.38
CA ASN A 131 -5.03 -15.92 21.68
C ASN A 131 -6.12 -15.08 22.36
N ALA A 132 -5.73 -13.93 22.90
CA ALA A 132 -6.63 -12.97 23.55
C ALA A 132 -6.91 -11.72 22.69
N TYR A 133 -6.40 -11.69 21.44
CA TYR A 133 -6.46 -10.52 20.59
C TYR A 133 -7.72 -10.50 19.72
N TYR A 134 -8.38 -9.34 19.71
CA TYR A 134 -9.41 -8.98 18.74
C TYR A 134 -8.73 -8.71 17.40
N ILE A 135 -9.10 -9.40 16.33
CA ILE A 135 -8.39 -9.28 15.05
C ILE A 135 -9.19 -8.42 14.08
N MET A 136 -8.59 -7.34 13.63
CA MET A 136 -9.02 -6.56 12.47
C MET A 136 -8.26 -7.07 11.25
N LEU A 137 -8.96 -7.74 10.34
CA LEU A 137 -8.43 -8.19 9.06
C LEU A 137 -8.84 -7.22 7.95
N ALA A 138 -7.87 -6.72 7.21
CA ALA A 138 -8.09 -5.94 6.00
C ALA A 138 -7.60 -6.71 4.77
N LEU A 139 -8.43 -6.78 3.74
CA LEU A 139 -8.14 -7.50 2.50
C LEU A 139 -8.29 -6.56 1.29
N PRO A 140 -7.56 -6.80 0.18
CA PRO A 140 -7.79 -6.09 -1.09
C PRO A 140 -9.22 -6.27 -1.60
N SER A 141 -9.75 -5.27 -2.30
CA SER A 141 -11.07 -5.35 -2.95
C SER A 141 -11.00 -6.03 -4.31
N PRO A 142 -12.09 -6.70 -4.72
CA PRO A 142 -13.34 -6.92 -4.00
C PRO A 142 -13.25 -8.11 -3.05
N VAL A 143 -13.84 -8.01 -1.87
CA VAL A 143 -13.93 -9.14 -0.95
C VAL A 143 -15.25 -9.89 -1.18
N SER A 144 -15.16 -11.10 -1.72
CA SER A 144 -16.32 -11.94 -1.95
C SER A 144 -16.89 -12.51 -0.64
N ARG A 145 -18.16 -12.96 -0.68
CA ARG A 145 -18.78 -13.62 0.47
C ARG A 145 -17.97 -14.82 0.96
N ASP A 146 -17.46 -15.63 0.04
CA ASP A 146 -16.68 -16.82 0.38
C ASP A 146 -15.38 -16.45 1.10
N VAL A 147 -14.76 -15.33 0.74
CA VAL A 147 -13.57 -14.80 1.40
C VAL A 147 -13.88 -14.37 2.84
N TYR A 148 -15.01 -13.69 3.07
CA TYR A 148 -15.46 -13.37 4.44
C TYR A 148 -15.67 -14.64 5.29
N GLU A 149 -16.35 -15.65 4.74
CA GLU A 149 -16.66 -16.90 5.46
C GLU A 149 -15.40 -17.71 5.75
N GLN A 150 -14.51 -17.89 4.77
CA GLN A 150 -13.27 -18.64 4.94
C GLN A 150 -12.26 -17.91 5.82
N GLY A 151 -12.11 -16.60 5.66
CA GLY A 151 -11.27 -15.77 6.53
C GLY A 151 -11.72 -15.86 7.99
N ALA A 152 -13.02 -15.74 8.25
CA ALA A 152 -13.58 -15.91 9.59
C ALA A 152 -13.33 -17.31 10.15
N LYS A 153 -13.49 -18.34 9.33
CA LYS A 153 -13.23 -19.73 9.72
C LYS A 153 -11.78 -19.92 10.19
N ILE A 154 -10.82 -19.46 9.41
CA ILE A 154 -9.39 -19.55 9.76
C ILE A 154 -9.12 -18.78 11.06
N LEU A 155 -9.60 -17.54 11.19
CA LEU A 155 -9.33 -16.72 12.36
C LEU A 155 -9.97 -17.28 13.66
N PHE A 156 -11.16 -17.87 13.60
CA PHE A 156 -11.80 -18.46 14.76
C PHE A 156 -11.34 -19.90 15.07
N GLU A 157 -11.19 -20.74 14.05
CA GLU A 157 -10.90 -22.17 14.25
C GLU A 157 -9.41 -22.44 14.38
N LYS A 158 -8.58 -21.79 13.56
CA LYS A 158 -7.12 -21.99 13.55
C LYS A 158 -6.39 -21.05 14.50
N PHE A 159 -6.76 -19.77 14.53
CA PHE A 159 -6.09 -18.77 15.38
C PHE A 159 -6.83 -18.47 16.69
N ASN A 160 -7.99 -19.06 16.93
CA ASN A 160 -8.72 -18.99 18.19
C ASN A 160 -9.00 -17.56 18.68
N SER A 161 -9.23 -16.61 17.78
CA SER A 161 -9.51 -15.22 18.14
C SER A 161 -10.84 -15.11 18.93
N PRO A 162 -10.93 -14.25 19.96
CA PRO A 162 -12.17 -13.99 20.69
C PRO A 162 -13.20 -13.20 19.89
N ALA A 163 -12.73 -12.33 18.99
CA ALA A 163 -13.58 -11.55 18.10
C ALA A 163 -12.80 -11.09 16.87
N ILE A 164 -13.51 -10.89 15.77
CA ILE A 164 -12.93 -10.41 14.50
C ILE A 164 -13.80 -9.34 13.86
N THR A 165 -13.17 -8.53 13.03
CA THR A 165 -13.84 -7.73 11.99
C THR A 165 -13.03 -7.83 10.70
N ILE A 166 -13.70 -7.82 9.56
CA ILE A 166 -13.07 -7.89 8.24
C ILE A 166 -13.52 -6.66 7.45
N SER A 167 -12.58 -5.99 6.78
CA SER A 167 -12.88 -4.82 5.97
C SER A 167 -12.01 -4.80 4.71
N GLU A 168 -12.31 -3.89 3.81
CA GLU A 168 -11.60 -3.75 2.54
C GLU A 168 -10.58 -2.61 2.60
N VAL A 169 -9.39 -2.85 2.06
CA VAL A 169 -8.26 -1.92 2.03
C VAL A 169 -8.63 -0.53 1.46
N PRO A 170 -9.38 -0.42 0.34
CA PRO A 170 -9.77 0.89 -0.17
C PRO A 170 -10.67 1.68 0.79
N LEU A 171 -11.59 1.03 1.49
CA LEU A 171 -12.43 1.67 2.48
C LEU A 171 -11.58 2.24 3.63
N LEU A 172 -10.62 1.46 4.11
CA LEU A 172 -9.70 1.89 5.17
C LEU A 172 -8.82 3.05 4.71
N SER A 173 -8.37 3.05 3.45
CA SER A 173 -7.64 4.19 2.89
C SER A 173 -8.45 5.49 2.92
N ALA A 174 -9.76 5.41 2.64
CA ALA A 174 -10.67 6.56 2.78
C ALA A 174 -10.81 7.02 4.23
N TYR A 175 -10.91 6.09 5.19
CA TYR A 175 -10.93 6.43 6.62
C TYR A 175 -9.66 7.14 7.08
N ALA A 176 -8.49 6.72 6.59
CA ALA A 176 -7.21 7.36 6.91
C ALA A 176 -7.16 8.85 6.53
N LEU A 177 -7.81 9.18 5.40
CA LEU A 177 -7.85 10.55 4.89
C LEU A 177 -9.09 11.33 5.35
N GLY A 178 -9.95 10.71 6.16
CA GLY A 178 -11.13 11.36 6.74
C GLY A 178 -12.23 11.66 5.72
N VAL A 179 -12.31 10.89 4.63
CA VAL A 179 -13.33 11.07 3.58
C VAL A 179 -14.28 9.87 3.51
N LEU A 180 -15.56 10.14 3.21
CA LEU A 180 -16.60 9.12 3.11
C LEU A 180 -16.74 8.58 1.67
N THR A 181 -16.26 9.36 0.70
CA THR A 181 -16.34 9.05 -0.73
C THR A 181 -14.99 9.35 -1.35
N ALA A 182 -14.39 8.38 -2.01
CA ALA A 182 -13.09 8.49 -2.65
C ALA A 182 -12.94 7.48 -3.79
N LEU A 183 -12.07 7.78 -4.74
CA LEU A 183 -11.57 6.81 -5.71
C LEU A 183 -10.16 6.38 -5.28
N VAL A 184 -10.01 5.13 -4.92
CA VAL A 184 -8.77 4.58 -4.43
C VAL A 184 -8.08 3.81 -5.55
N VAL A 185 -6.85 4.19 -5.86
CA VAL A 185 -5.98 3.51 -6.82
C VAL A 185 -4.87 2.83 -6.04
N ASP A 186 -4.76 1.53 -6.21
CA ASP A 186 -3.68 0.71 -5.67
C ASP A 186 -2.86 0.12 -6.80
N VAL A 187 -1.54 0.25 -6.74
CA VAL A 187 -0.62 -0.34 -7.70
C VAL A 187 0.16 -1.45 -7.01
N GLY A 188 -0.32 -2.66 -7.21
CA GLY A 188 0.22 -3.84 -6.59
C GLY A 188 1.38 -4.49 -7.34
N ALA A 189 1.77 -5.69 -6.88
CA ALA A 189 2.90 -6.42 -7.44
C ALA A 189 2.66 -6.83 -8.90
N GLU A 190 1.53 -7.50 -9.19
CA GLU A 190 1.21 -8.07 -10.52
C GLU A 190 0.04 -7.37 -11.19
N ASP A 191 -0.82 -6.72 -10.45
CA ASP A 191 -2.01 -6.02 -10.92
C ASP A 191 -2.13 -4.62 -10.28
N SER A 192 -3.08 -3.85 -10.78
CA SER A 192 -3.47 -2.56 -10.20
C SER A 192 -4.98 -2.47 -10.14
N SER A 193 -5.50 -1.84 -9.12
CA SER A 193 -6.94 -1.65 -8.96
C SER A 193 -7.34 -0.19 -8.87
N ALA A 194 -8.52 0.12 -9.40
CA ALA A 194 -9.22 1.38 -9.16
C ALA A 194 -10.57 1.04 -8.54
N VAL A 195 -10.80 1.51 -7.32
CA VAL A 195 -11.96 1.14 -6.50
C VAL A 195 -12.71 2.38 -6.05
N ALA A 196 -13.98 2.46 -6.39
CA ALA A 196 -14.86 3.52 -5.93
C ALA A 196 -15.42 3.18 -4.53
N VAL A 197 -15.18 4.07 -3.59
CA VAL A 197 -15.79 4.07 -2.24
C VAL A 197 -16.82 5.21 -2.22
N SER A 198 -18.06 4.94 -1.85
CA SER A 198 -19.11 5.96 -1.73
C SER A 198 -19.91 5.73 -0.45
N ASP A 199 -20.09 6.80 0.33
CA ASP A 199 -20.84 6.77 1.60
C ASP A 199 -20.34 5.67 2.57
N CYS A 200 -19.03 5.56 2.73
CA CYS A 200 -18.36 4.56 3.58
C CYS A 200 -18.57 3.09 3.12
N ALA A 201 -18.86 2.85 1.86
CA ALA A 201 -18.98 1.51 1.31
C ALA A 201 -18.26 1.38 -0.03
N VAL A 202 -17.63 0.24 -0.28
CA VAL A 202 -17.10 -0.08 -1.60
C VAL A 202 -18.27 -0.30 -2.56
N VAL A 203 -18.21 0.35 -3.72
CA VAL A 203 -19.20 0.18 -4.78
C VAL A 203 -18.77 -0.98 -5.68
N PRO A 204 -19.44 -2.15 -5.65
CA PRO A 204 -18.96 -3.33 -6.38
C PRO A 204 -18.84 -3.11 -7.89
N SER A 205 -19.74 -2.35 -8.49
CA SER A 205 -19.67 -1.99 -9.91
C SER A 205 -18.53 -1.03 -10.25
N GLY A 206 -18.04 -0.28 -9.26
CA GLY A 206 -16.94 0.67 -9.36
C GLY A 206 -15.56 0.06 -9.03
N VAL A 207 -15.43 -1.27 -9.07
CA VAL A 207 -14.16 -1.97 -8.94
C VAL A 207 -13.64 -2.35 -10.31
N VAL A 208 -12.44 -1.91 -10.66
CA VAL A 208 -11.76 -2.25 -11.92
C VAL A 208 -10.34 -2.69 -11.62
N ILE A 209 -9.99 -3.88 -12.08
CA ILE A 209 -8.65 -4.46 -11.92
C ILE A 209 -7.98 -4.48 -13.29
N SER A 210 -6.75 -3.98 -13.36
CA SER A 210 -5.86 -4.06 -14.50
C SER A 210 -4.72 -5.04 -14.22
N LYS A 211 -4.41 -5.90 -15.17
CA LYS A 211 -3.30 -6.87 -15.09
C LYS A 211 -1.95 -6.23 -15.36
N ILE A 212 -1.74 -5.02 -14.87
CA ILE A 212 -0.47 -4.29 -14.94
C ILE A 212 -0.11 -3.85 -13.52
N GLY A 213 1.05 -4.25 -13.02
CA GLY A 213 1.58 -3.90 -11.71
C GLY A 213 3.07 -3.61 -11.75
N ILE A 214 3.69 -3.58 -10.59
CA ILE A 214 5.12 -3.23 -10.39
C ILE A 214 6.04 -4.15 -11.20
N VAL A 215 5.74 -5.44 -11.28
CA VAL A 215 6.56 -6.41 -12.02
C VAL A 215 6.69 -6.04 -13.50
N HIS A 216 5.63 -5.48 -14.09
CA HIS A 216 5.62 -5.02 -15.49
C HIS A 216 6.50 -3.78 -15.67
N CYS A 217 6.46 -2.86 -14.71
CA CYS A 217 7.32 -1.68 -14.69
C CYS A 217 8.80 -2.07 -14.50
N THR A 218 9.07 -3.03 -13.63
CA THR A 218 10.42 -3.55 -13.38
C THR A 218 10.97 -4.24 -14.63
N TRP A 219 10.15 -5.02 -15.33
CA TRP A 219 10.55 -5.67 -16.56
C TRP A 219 10.83 -4.67 -17.70
N TRP A 220 10.01 -3.62 -17.78
CA TRP A 220 10.23 -2.49 -18.68
C TRP A 220 11.54 -1.76 -18.37
N LEU A 221 11.80 -1.47 -17.09
CA LEU A 221 13.05 -0.84 -16.66
C LEU A 221 14.27 -1.72 -17.01
N ALA A 222 14.19 -3.01 -16.75
CA ALA A 222 15.26 -3.96 -17.13
C ALA A 222 15.57 -3.88 -18.63
N TYR A 223 14.54 -3.84 -19.48
CA TYR A 223 14.70 -3.64 -20.92
C TYR A 223 15.38 -2.30 -21.24
N LEU A 224 14.94 -1.21 -20.63
CA LEU A 224 15.57 0.10 -20.85
C LEU A 224 17.04 0.12 -20.42
N LEU A 225 17.39 -0.56 -19.34
CA LEU A 225 18.77 -0.69 -18.88
C LEU A 225 19.64 -1.44 -19.89
N THR A 226 19.11 -2.44 -20.59
CA THR A 226 19.85 -3.17 -21.64
C THR A 226 20.10 -2.33 -22.89
N GLN A 227 19.40 -1.22 -23.08
CA GLN A 227 19.62 -0.32 -24.23
C GLN A 227 20.77 0.68 -23.99
N ASP A 228 21.26 0.85 -22.75
CA ASP A 228 22.41 1.71 -22.44
C ASP A 228 23.72 0.88 -22.42
N ALA A 229 24.58 1.15 -23.39
CA ALA A 229 25.87 0.44 -23.51
C ALA A 229 26.76 0.57 -22.26
N ARG A 230 26.70 1.68 -21.54
CA ARG A 230 27.46 1.91 -20.29
C ARG A 230 26.98 1.01 -19.18
N VAL A 231 25.66 0.86 -19.04
CA VAL A 231 25.04 -0.05 -18.09
C VAL A 231 25.42 -1.49 -18.42
N MET A 232 25.30 -1.89 -19.69
CA MET A 232 25.66 -3.24 -20.13
C MET A 232 27.13 -3.55 -19.90
N GLN A 233 28.04 -2.60 -20.12
CA GLN A 233 29.46 -2.77 -19.84
C GLN A 233 29.74 -2.96 -18.34
N ALA A 234 29.04 -2.21 -17.47
CA ALA A 234 29.18 -2.38 -16.03
C ALA A 234 28.59 -3.73 -15.56
N LEU A 235 27.45 -4.15 -16.10
CA LEU A 235 26.83 -5.44 -15.79
C LEU A 235 27.66 -6.63 -16.25
N GLU A 236 28.39 -6.52 -17.38
CA GLU A 236 29.31 -7.56 -17.86
C GLU A 236 30.46 -7.78 -16.87
N GLN A 237 30.90 -6.74 -16.13
CA GLN A 237 31.92 -6.88 -15.08
C GLN A 237 31.38 -7.63 -13.86
N VAL A 238 30.08 -7.48 -13.56
CA VAL A 238 29.45 -8.10 -12.40
C VAL A 238 29.00 -9.52 -12.66
N ALA A 239 28.48 -9.79 -13.86
CA ALA A 239 27.88 -11.08 -14.24
C ALA A 239 28.21 -11.41 -15.71
N PRO A 240 29.45 -11.87 -16.01
CA PRO A 240 29.87 -12.18 -17.35
C PRO A 240 28.95 -13.22 -18.01
N GLY A 241 28.45 -12.91 -19.20
CA GLY A 241 27.53 -13.78 -19.95
C GLY A 241 26.12 -13.90 -19.42
N GLN A 242 25.77 -13.18 -18.36
CA GLN A 242 24.40 -13.14 -17.75
C GLN A 242 23.88 -11.70 -17.58
N THR A 243 24.25 -10.80 -18.45
CA THR A 243 23.96 -9.37 -18.37
C THR A 243 22.46 -9.06 -18.34
N HIS A 244 21.64 -9.80 -19.08
CA HIS A 244 20.18 -9.61 -19.08
C HIS A 244 19.52 -10.03 -17.76
N ALA A 245 19.98 -11.11 -17.13
CA ALA A 245 19.52 -11.51 -15.81
C ALA A 245 20.01 -10.52 -14.73
N ALA A 246 21.23 -10.01 -14.87
CA ALA A 246 21.76 -8.96 -14.00
C ALA A 246 20.98 -7.64 -14.14
N ALA A 247 20.59 -7.25 -15.38
CA ALA A 247 19.75 -6.08 -15.62
C ALA A 247 18.36 -6.22 -14.94
N TRP A 248 17.76 -7.41 -14.96
CA TRP A 248 16.55 -7.69 -14.22
C TRP A 248 16.74 -7.51 -12.72
N SER A 249 17.79 -8.09 -12.15
CA SER A 249 18.08 -7.96 -10.71
C SER A 249 18.40 -6.51 -10.30
N LEU A 250 19.09 -5.74 -11.16
CA LEU A 250 19.33 -4.31 -10.93
C LEU A 250 18.03 -3.53 -10.96
N ALA A 251 17.15 -3.80 -11.92
CA ALA A 251 15.84 -3.13 -11.99
C ALA A 251 14.97 -3.42 -10.76
N GLN A 252 14.99 -4.64 -10.23
CA GLN A 252 14.33 -4.99 -8.99
C GLN A 252 14.89 -4.19 -7.81
N GLN A 253 16.22 -4.17 -7.66
CA GLN A 253 16.87 -3.40 -6.61
C GLN A 253 16.51 -1.91 -6.71
N MET A 254 16.53 -1.31 -7.89
CA MET A 254 16.17 0.10 -8.08
C MET A 254 14.72 0.41 -7.71
N ALA A 255 13.81 -0.53 -7.96
CA ALA A 255 12.42 -0.38 -7.57
C ALA A 255 12.24 -0.48 -6.04
N ASP A 256 12.90 -1.44 -5.40
CA ASP A 256 12.84 -1.66 -3.94
C ASP A 256 13.54 -0.54 -3.16
N ASP A 257 14.65 0.00 -3.69
CA ASP A 257 15.39 1.13 -3.09
C ASP A 257 14.75 2.51 -3.38
N HIS A 258 13.58 2.55 -4.04
CA HIS A 258 12.87 3.77 -4.44
C HIS A 258 13.73 4.78 -5.22
N VAL A 259 14.69 4.29 -6.01
CA VAL A 259 15.52 5.12 -6.88
C VAL A 259 14.75 5.63 -8.09
N VAL A 260 13.65 4.93 -8.45
CA VAL A 260 12.79 5.29 -9.58
C VAL A 260 11.95 6.52 -9.26
N CYS A 261 11.73 7.36 -10.25
CA CYS A 261 10.89 8.56 -10.15
C CYS A 261 10.20 8.84 -11.48
N VAL A 262 9.26 9.78 -11.47
CA VAL A 262 8.59 10.29 -12.67
C VAL A 262 9.07 11.70 -12.91
N ASP A 263 9.47 12.01 -14.14
CA ASP A 263 9.85 13.37 -14.54
C ASP A 263 8.57 14.16 -14.75
N THR A 264 8.26 15.03 -13.81
CA THR A 264 7.19 16.00 -13.96
C THR A 264 7.84 17.32 -14.30
N ASP A 265 7.67 17.80 -15.53
CA ASP A 265 8.03 19.16 -15.96
C ASP A 265 7.19 20.25 -15.23
N ILE A 266 6.33 19.84 -14.33
CA ILE A 266 5.54 20.73 -13.51
C ILE A 266 6.39 21.08 -12.29
N THR A 267 6.98 22.28 -12.29
CA THR A 267 7.27 22.96 -11.03
C THR A 267 5.99 22.85 -10.19
N GLN A 268 6.04 22.05 -9.15
CA GLN A 268 4.99 22.05 -8.14
C GLN A 268 4.86 23.51 -7.70
N THR A 269 3.78 24.14 -8.09
CA THR A 269 3.29 25.28 -7.34
C THR A 269 2.86 24.67 -6.02
N ASP A 270 3.81 24.66 -5.05
CA ASP A 270 3.48 24.40 -3.67
C ASP A 270 2.30 25.31 -3.34
N ASP A 271 1.21 24.71 -2.91
CA ASP A 271 0.03 25.42 -2.45
C ASP A 271 0.52 26.44 -1.40
N GLU A 272 0.38 27.72 -1.72
CA GLU A 272 0.85 28.85 -0.90
C GLU A 272 0.08 28.96 0.45
N ASP A 273 -0.77 28.00 0.79
CA ASP A 273 -1.63 28.05 1.97
C ASP A 273 -0.97 27.56 3.27
N GLU A 274 0.10 26.74 3.22
CA GLU A 274 0.77 26.27 4.45
C GLU A 274 1.75 27.28 5.07
N GLY A 275 2.17 28.30 4.30
CA GLY A 275 3.16 29.27 4.77
C GLY A 275 2.59 30.40 5.65
N VAL A 276 1.28 30.61 5.66
CA VAL A 276 0.68 31.81 6.29
C VAL A 276 0.50 31.65 7.80
N LEU A 277 0.21 30.45 8.28
CA LEU A 277 0.00 30.23 9.70
C LEU A 277 1.30 30.20 10.52
N ASP A 278 2.38 29.66 9.97
CA ASP A 278 3.67 29.55 10.67
C ASP A 278 4.40 30.92 10.73
N VAL A 279 4.27 31.75 9.69
CA VAL A 279 4.81 33.12 9.68
C VAL A 279 4.09 34.02 10.69
N ALA A 280 2.78 33.84 10.86
CA ALA A 280 2.02 34.60 11.84
C ALA A 280 2.39 34.22 13.29
N ALA A 281 2.64 32.94 13.57
CA ALA A 281 3.11 32.48 14.87
C ALA A 281 4.55 32.97 15.17
N ALA A 282 5.45 32.94 14.19
CA ALA A 282 6.82 33.42 14.32
C ALA A 282 6.93 34.94 14.49
N LEU A 283 6.05 35.71 13.86
CA LEU A 283 5.91 37.16 14.04
C LEU A 283 5.49 37.52 15.47
N VAL A 284 4.60 36.74 16.07
CA VAL A 284 4.13 36.95 17.45
C VAL A 284 5.23 36.62 18.47
N GLU A 285 6.13 35.68 18.19
CA GLU A 285 7.22 35.25 19.08
C GLU A 285 8.54 35.97 18.88
N GLY A 286 8.64 36.89 17.89
CA GLY A 286 9.85 37.69 17.67
C GLY A 286 11.07 36.93 17.11
N ARG A 287 10.87 35.73 16.53
CA ARG A 287 11.90 34.82 15.99
C ARG A 287 12.06 34.91 14.48
N GLU A 288 11.72 36.03 13.87
CA GLU A 288 11.73 36.24 12.41
C GLU A 288 13.06 35.89 11.73
N ARG A 289 14.18 36.25 12.38
CA ARG A 289 15.52 36.02 11.80
C ARG A 289 15.96 34.57 11.78
N ASP A 290 15.46 33.75 12.69
CA ASP A 290 15.81 32.33 12.77
C ASP A 290 15.02 31.51 11.76
N VAL A 291 13.74 31.86 11.55
CA VAL A 291 12.87 31.22 10.54
C VAL A 291 13.34 31.57 9.12
N VAL A 292 13.76 32.82 8.88
CA VAL A 292 14.30 33.23 7.57
C VAL A 292 15.60 32.48 7.25
N LYS A 293 16.51 32.35 8.23
CA LYS A 293 17.77 31.60 8.06
C LYS A 293 17.55 30.09 7.85
N GLU A 294 16.59 29.52 8.53
CA GLU A 294 16.24 28.11 8.39
C GLU A 294 15.64 27.84 6.97
N ARG A 295 14.74 28.74 6.51
CA ARG A 295 14.21 28.71 5.12
C ARG A 295 15.29 28.90 4.06
N GLU A 296 16.25 29.81 4.28
CA GLU A 296 17.38 29.99 3.36
C GLU A 296 18.26 28.75 3.31
N ARG A 297 18.53 28.10 4.46
CA ARG A 297 19.27 26.84 4.52
C ARG A 297 18.53 25.68 3.87
N GLN A 298 17.21 25.58 4.06
CA GLN A 298 16.38 24.57 3.40
C GLN A 298 16.37 24.80 1.88
N LYS A 299 16.14 26.02 1.41
CA LYS A 299 16.23 26.38 -0.01
C LYS A 299 17.61 26.13 -0.62
N GLU A 300 18.69 26.39 0.11
CA GLU A 300 20.06 26.07 -0.34
C GLU A 300 20.32 24.56 -0.37
N ALA A 301 19.77 23.79 0.58
CA ALA A 301 19.87 22.33 0.59
C ALA A 301 19.04 21.72 -0.56
N GLU A 302 17.85 22.24 -0.79
CA GLU A 302 16.97 21.85 -1.90
C GLU A 302 17.57 22.25 -3.26
N ALA A 303 18.13 23.46 -3.37
CA ALA A 303 18.83 23.89 -4.58
C ALA A 303 20.09 23.05 -4.86
N LYS A 304 20.82 22.62 -3.82
CA LYS A 304 21.96 21.71 -3.99
C LYS A 304 21.52 20.30 -4.37
N SER A 305 20.42 19.81 -3.83
CA SER A 305 19.84 18.51 -4.23
C SER A 305 19.24 18.58 -5.65
N ALA A 306 18.58 19.68 -6.01
CA ALA A 306 18.10 19.93 -7.37
C ALA A 306 19.24 20.09 -8.38
N ALA A 307 20.34 20.76 -8.03
CA ALA A 307 21.52 20.90 -8.89
C ALA A 307 22.25 19.54 -9.08
N ALA A 308 22.28 18.68 -8.07
CA ALA A 308 22.77 17.30 -8.21
C ALA A 308 21.87 16.46 -9.11
N ASN A 309 20.56 16.69 -9.12
CA ASN A 309 19.60 16.04 -10.00
C ASN A 309 19.61 16.56 -11.45
N THR A 310 20.20 17.74 -11.71
CA THR A 310 20.25 18.34 -13.06
C THR A 310 21.31 17.66 -13.95
N SER A 311 22.26 16.89 -13.40
CA SER A 311 23.26 16.13 -14.19
C SER A 311 22.69 14.82 -14.77
N GLY A 312 21.44 14.45 -14.53
CA GLY A 312 20.70 13.40 -15.26
C GLY A 312 21.24 11.96 -15.13
N THR A 313 22.35 11.76 -14.44
CA THR A 313 22.96 10.43 -14.29
C THR A 313 22.97 10.03 -12.82
N VAL A 314 22.12 9.06 -12.48
CA VAL A 314 22.13 8.41 -11.16
C VAL A 314 23.12 7.25 -11.20
N VAL A 315 23.94 7.11 -10.17
CA VAL A 315 24.84 5.97 -9.99
C VAL A 315 24.27 5.06 -8.93
N VAL A 316 24.07 3.80 -9.26
CA VAL A 316 23.53 2.77 -8.36
C VAL A 316 24.62 1.76 -8.04
N SER A 317 24.84 1.49 -6.76
CA SER A 317 25.75 0.41 -6.34
C SER A 317 25.06 -0.94 -6.47
N PHE A 318 25.56 -1.78 -7.40
CA PHE A 318 25.04 -3.12 -7.64
C PHE A 318 26.14 -4.15 -7.47
N ARG A 319 26.00 -5.05 -6.49
CA ARG A 319 26.99 -6.09 -6.16
C ARG A 319 28.43 -5.57 -6.03
N GLY A 320 28.59 -4.35 -5.49
CA GLY A 320 29.90 -3.72 -5.25
C GLY A 320 30.48 -2.98 -6.47
N VAL A 321 29.77 -2.88 -7.58
CA VAL A 321 30.14 -2.08 -8.76
C VAL A 321 29.17 -0.90 -8.88
N GLU A 322 29.71 0.27 -9.19
CA GLU A 322 28.92 1.45 -9.48
C GLU A 322 28.42 1.43 -10.93
N VAL A 323 27.10 1.35 -11.11
CA VAL A 323 26.44 1.32 -12.41
C VAL A 323 25.87 2.71 -12.71
N PRO A 324 26.32 3.39 -13.78
CA PRO A 324 25.79 4.70 -14.16
C PRO A 324 24.45 4.53 -14.89
N VAL A 325 23.36 4.73 -14.17
CA VAL A 325 22.00 4.69 -14.73
C VAL A 325 21.67 6.09 -15.23
N GLY A 326 21.43 6.24 -16.53
CA GLY A 326 21.02 7.50 -17.12
C GLY A 326 19.60 7.93 -16.69
N SER A 327 18.88 8.63 -17.55
CA SER A 327 17.50 9.08 -17.26
C SER A 327 16.44 7.99 -17.34
N VAL A 328 16.83 6.72 -17.61
CA VAL A 328 15.88 5.60 -17.81
C VAL A 328 15.06 5.27 -16.56
N HIS A 329 15.60 5.52 -15.36
CA HIS A 329 14.88 5.36 -14.08
C HIS A 329 13.62 6.23 -13.98
N LYS A 330 13.56 7.33 -14.74
CA LYS A 330 12.39 8.20 -14.82
C LYS A 330 11.25 7.64 -15.68
N ARG A 331 11.52 6.58 -16.44
CA ARG A 331 10.58 5.95 -17.36
C ARG A 331 9.97 4.65 -16.82
N PHE A 332 10.28 4.31 -15.57
CA PHE A 332 9.82 3.12 -14.89
C PHE A 332 8.28 2.92 -14.93
N HIS A 333 7.54 4.01 -14.77
CA HIS A 333 6.08 4.04 -14.69
C HIS A 333 5.35 3.88 -16.03
N GLU A 334 6.04 3.96 -17.17
CA GLU A 334 5.38 3.99 -18.50
C GLU A 334 4.37 2.86 -18.74
N PRO A 335 4.59 1.60 -18.32
CA PRO A 335 3.62 0.54 -18.51
C PRO A 335 2.25 0.80 -17.84
N LEU A 336 2.23 1.52 -16.71
CA LEU A 336 1.00 1.87 -16.00
C LEU A 336 0.11 2.82 -16.80
N PHE A 337 0.72 3.67 -17.63
CA PHE A 337 0.02 4.66 -18.47
C PHE A 337 -0.12 4.21 -19.92
N ARG A 338 0.80 3.40 -20.40
CA ARG A 338 0.85 2.93 -21.79
C ARG A 338 1.25 1.45 -21.83
N PRO A 339 0.34 0.51 -21.52
CA PRO A 339 0.65 -0.91 -21.49
C PRO A 339 1.26 -1.46 -22.80
N ALA A 340 0.99 -0.81 -23.95
CA ALA A 340 1.55 -1.17 -25.26
C ALA A 340 3.09 -1.12 -25.33
N VAL A 341 3.75 -0.41 -24.42
CA VAL A 341 5.23 -0.35 -24.41
C VAL A 341 5.84 -1.72 -24.12
N LEU A 342 5.14 -2.59 -23.40
CA LEU A 342 5.60 -3.95 -23.07
C LEU A 342 5.79 -4.84 -24.31
N GLU A 343 5.08 -4.56 -25.40
CA GLU A 343 5.21 -5.32 -26.66
C GLU A 343 6.56 -5.07 -27.37
N ARG A 344 7.26 -4.00 -26.99
CA ARG A 344 8.55 -3.63 -27.57
C ARG A 344 9.73 -4.34 -26.91
N VAL A 345 9.49 -5.00 -25.78
CA VAL A 345 10.56 -5.63 -24.99
C VAL A 345 11.03 -6.91 -25.67
N SER A 346 12.34 -7.04 -25.84
CA SER A 346 12.98 -8.27 -26.31
C SER A 346 12.82 -9.39 -25.28
N LEU A 347 12.58 -10.61 -25.73
CA LEU A 347 12.40 -11.80 -24.89
C LEU A 347 13.73 -12.35 -24.31
N ASP A 348 14.86 -11.66 -24.52
CA ASP A 348 16.14 -12.06 -23.97
C ASP A 348 16.26 -11.85 -22.45
N ILE A 349 15.36 -11.03 -21.89
CA ILE A 349 15.25 -10.80 -20.44
C ILE A 349 14.34 -11.87 -19.85
N PRO A 350 14.68 -12.44 -18.66
CA PRO A 350 13.78 -13.36 -17.97
C PRO A 350 12.36 -12.76 -17.84
N THR A 351 11.38 -13.41 -18.46
CA THR A 351 10.01 -12.89 -18.50
C THR A 351 9.21 -13.45 -17.34
N PRO A 352 8.79 -12.62 -16.38
CA PRO A 352 7.92 -13.05 -15.28
C PRO A 352 6.58 -13.61 -15.80
N ARG A 353 5.98 -14.52 -15.03
CA ARG A 353 4.71 -15.18 -15.40
C ARG A 353 3.60 -14.16 -15.66
N ALA A 354 3.47 -13.17 -14.78
CA ALA A 354 2.45 -12.11 -14.90
C ALA A 354 2.62 -11.32 -16.20
N VAL A 355 3.87 -10.97 -16.58
CA VAL A 355 4.16 -10.28 -17.84
C VAL A 355 3.79 -11.13 -19.04
N ALA A 356 4.15 -12.43 -19.02
CA ALA A 356 3.80 -13.36 -20.08
C ALA A 356 2.28 -13.48 -20.26
N GLN A 357 1.53 -13.55 -19.17
CA GLN A 357 0.08 -13.59 -19.16
C GLN A 357 -0.52 -12.30 -19.71
N ALA A 358 -0.03 -11.12 -19.30
CA ALA A 358 -0.48 -9.84 -19.79
C ALA A 358 -0.25 -9.70 -21.32
N LEU A 359 0.92 -10.08 -21.82
CA LEU A 359 1.23 -10.06 -23.24
C LEU A 359 0.36 -11.04 -24.04
N GLN A 360 0.06 -12.22 -23.50
CA GLN A 360 -0.83 -13.19 -24.12
C GLN A 360 -2.27 -12.69 -24.18
N ALA A 361 -2.79 -12.12 -23.08
CA ALA A 361 -4.13 -11.55 -23.03
C ALA A 361 -4.35 -10.46 -24.08
N ARG A 362 -3.37 -9.59 -24.30
CA ARG A 362 -3.42 -8.55 -25.34
C ARG A 362 -3.45 -9.12 -26.76
N ARG A 363 -2.77 -10.23 -27.03
CA ARG A 363 -2.73 -10.87 -28.36
C ARG A 363 -4.02 -11.57 -28.76
N ILE A 364 -4.78 -12.05 -27.78
CA ILE A 364 -6.01 -12.83 -28.02
C ILE A 364 -7.20 -11.94 -28.36
N GLY A 365 -7.12 -10.61 -28.18
CA GLY A 365 -8.15 -9.66 -28.58
C GLY A 365 -9.45 -9.76 -27.77
N GLY A 366 -9.36 -10.23 -26.52
CA GLY A 366 -10.45 -10.16 -25.55
C GLY A 366 -10.63 -8.74 -25.00
N GLU A 367 -11.60 -8.53 -24.10
CA GLU A 367 -11.70 -7.29 -23.33
C GLU A 367 -10.33 -6.93 -22.76
N PRO A 368 -9.89 -5.66 -22.81
CA PRO A 368 -8.54 -5.31 -22.43
C PRO A 368 -8.34 -5.53 -20.92
N MET A 369 -7.81 -6.70 -20.57
CA MET A 369 -7.43 -7.01 -19.19
C MET A 369 -6.26 -6.13 -18.72
N CYS A 370 -5.51 -5.53 -19.66
CA CYS A 370 -4.38 -4.64 -19.41
C CYS A 370 -4.79 -3.19 -19.71
N LEU A 371 -5.63 -2.62 -18.87
CA LEU A 371 -5.98 -1.21 -18.94
C LEU A 371 -4.82 -0.33 -18.43
N SER A 372 -4.69 0.87 -18.98
CA SER A 372 -3.91 1.89 -18.30
C SER A 372 -4.58 2.29 -16.99
N ILE A 373 -3.82 2.80 -16.01
CA ILE A 373 -4.42 3.27 -14.75
C ILE A 373 -5.43 4.40 -15.01
N PRO A 374 -5.15 5.41 -15.85
CA PRO A 374 -6.16 6.42 -16.17
C PRO A 374 -7.46 5.83 -16.76
N ASP A 375 -7.36 4.83 -17.65
CA ASP A 375 -8.55 4.17 -18.20
C ASP A 375 -9.30 3.35 -17.14
N ALA A 376 -8.58 2.68 -16.23
CA ALA A 376 -9.17 1.93 -15.11
C ALA A 376 -9.94 2.88 -14.18
N VAL A 377 -9.36 4.03 -13.84
CA VAL A 377 -9.99 5.10 -13.05
C VAL A 377 -11.25 5.63 -13.72
N ALA A 378 -11.16 5.97 -15.00
CA ALA A 378 -12.30 6.46 -15.75
C ALA A 378 -13.43 5.43 -15.83
N ARG A 379 -13.08 4.14 -16.04
CA ARG A 379 -14.06 3.03 -16.09
C ARG A 379 -14.69 2.77 -14.73
N ALA A 380 -13.90 2.75 -13.65
CA ALA A 380 -14.38 2.57 -12.29
C ALA A 380 -15.42 3.65 -11.93
N THR A 381 -15.09 4.91 -12.22
CA THR A 381 -16.00 6.03 -11.97
C THR A 381 -17.24 5.96 -12.85
N ALA A 382 -17.11 5.63 -14.13
CA ALA A 382 -18.24 5.52 -15.06
C ALA A 382 -19.26 4.45 -14.66
N ASN A 383 -18.82 3.39 -13.97
CA ASN A 383 -19.66 2.30 -13.50
C ASN A 383 -20.43 2.62 -12.20
N VAL A 384 -20.16 3.75 -11.55
CA VAL A 384 -20.87 4.14 -10.32
C VAL A 384 -22.23 4.75 -10.66
N HIS A 385 -23.25 4.29 -9.97
CA HIS A 385 -24.63 4.79 -10.08
C HIS A 385 -25.17 5.15 -8.68
N PRO A 386 -25.99 6.20 -8.54
CA PRO A 386 -26.38 7.18 -9.58
C PRO A 386 -25.23 8.13 -9.96
N MET A 387 -25.39 8.88 -11.05
CA MET A 387 -24.32 9.72 -11.63
C MET A 387 -23.81 10.82 -10.68
N GLU A 388 -24.66 11.31 -9.80
CA GLU A 388 -24.33 12.37 -8.82
C GLU A 388 -23.20 11.93 -7.86
N ARG A 389 -23.00 10.61 -7.67
CA ARG A 389 -21.93 10.05 -6.84
C ARG A 389 -20.56 10.08 -7.52
N ARG A 390 -20.49 10.37 -8.83
CA ARG A 390 -19.24 10.33 -9.59
C ARG A 390 -18.34 11.53 -9.34
N LEU A 391 -18.91 12.73 -9.19
CA LEU A 391 -18.14 13.95 -9.02
C LEU A 391 -17.24 13.92 -7.76
N PRO A 392 -17.73 13.53 -6.56
CA PRO A 392 -16.88 13.45 -5.39
C PRO A 392 -15.73 12.44 -5.52
N LEU A 393 -15.84 11.44 -6.39
CA LEU A 393 -14.78 10.46 -6.64
C LEU A 393 -13.55 11.11 -7.32
N TRP A 394 -13.79 12.02 -8.25
CA TRP A 394 -12.73 12.75 -8.94
C TRP A 394 -12.05 13.79 -8.03
N GLU A 395 -12.79 14.35 -7.09
CA GLU A 395 -12.30 15.32 -6.12
C GLU A 395 -11.52 14.67 -4.96
N ASN A 396 -11.66 13.35 -4.78
CA ASN A 396 -11.02 12.60 -3.71
C ASN A 396 -10.28 11.38 -4.26
N LEU A 397 -9.25 11.63 -5.08
CA LEU A 397 -8.38 10.58 -5.59
C LEU A 397 -7.32 10.19 -4.55
N ILE A 398 -7.21 8.91 -4.24
CA ILE A 398 -6.23 8.36 -3.31
C ILE A 398 -5.34 7.39 -4.09
N LEU A 399 -4.02 7.59 -4.03
CA LEU A 399 -3.03 6.63 -4.52
C LEU A 399 -2.41 5.92 -3.31
N THR A 400 -2.49 4.61 -3.26
CA THR A 400 -1.95 3.77 -2.19
C THR A 400 -1.10 2.63 -2.75
N GLY A 401 -0.62 1.75 -1.89
CA GLY A 401 0.29 0.68 -2.26
C GLY A 401 1.74 1.14 -2.42
N PRO A 402 2.67 0.21 -2.71
CA PRO A 402 4.11 0.51 -2.75
C PRO A 402 4.51 1.60 -3.74
N MET A 403 3.79 1.72 -4.86
CA MET A 403 4.05 2.74 -5.88
C MET A 403 3.66 4.16 -5.45
N ALA A 404 2.86 4.32 -4.40
CA ALA A 404 2.50 5.63 -3.87
C ALA A 404 3.73 6.43 -3.35
N LEU A 405 4.82 5.73 -3.03
CA LEU A 405 6.10 6.33 -2.65
C LEU A 405 6.93 6.84 -3.83
N THR A 406 6.56 6.48 -5.07
CA THR A 406 7.29 6.91 -6.27
C THR A 406 7.07 8.39 -6.52
N ARG A 407 8.15 9.17 -6.43
CA ARG A 407 8.11 10.63 -6.62
C ARG A 407 7.54 10.98 -7.99
N GLY A 408 6.61 11.93 -8.02
CA GLY A 408 5.99 12.42 -9.26
C GLY A 408 4.87 11.55 -9.82
N LEU A 409 4.66 10.31 -9.34
CA LEU A 409 3.65 9.40 -9.90
C LEU A 409 2.23 9.95 -9.76
N ILE A 410 1.88 10.48 -8.59
CA ILE A 410 0.55 11.06 -8.36
C ILE A 410 0.29 12.29 -9.24
N ALA A 411 1.32 13.12 -9.45
CA ALA A 411 1.21 14.29 -10.34
C ALA A 411 1.01 13.86 -11.80
N GLU A 412 1.75 12.85 -12.27
CA GLU A 412 1.58 12.29 -13.61
C GLU A 412 0.20 11.64 -13.78
N LEU A 413 -0.28 10.91 -12.74
CA LEU A 413 -1.63 10.36 -12.77
C LEU A 413 -2.69 11.46 -12.86
N THR A 414 -2.59 12.50 -12.05
CA THR A 414 -3.51 13.65 -12.08
C THR A 414 -3.48 14.33 -13.45
N ARG A 415 -2.28 14.53 -14.02
CA ARG A 415 -2.10 15.07 -15.36
C ARG A 415 -2.74 14.19 -16.44
N ALA A 416 -2.53 12.88 -16.39
CA ALA A 416 -3.14 11.96 -17.36
C ALA A 416 -4.66 11.94 -17.23
N LEU A 417 -5.20 12.06 -16.02
CA LEU A 417 -6.64 12.11 -15.76
C LEU A 417 -7.28 13.42 -16.22
N SER A 418 -6.52 14.50 -16.41
CA SER A 418 -7.06 15.76 -16.95
C SER A 418 -7.68 15.60 -18.36
N ALA A 419 -7.27 14.58 -19.10
CA ALA A 419 -7.88 14.26 -20.39
C ALA A 419 -9.37 13.84 -20.29
N TYR A 420 -9.82 13.43 -19.10
CA TYR A 420 -11.22 13.06 -18.83
C TYR A 420 -12.04 14.19 -18.22
N THR A 421 -11.40 15.33 -17.92
CA THR A 421 -12.07 16.52 -17.37
C THR A 421 -12.61 17.40 -18.50
N THR A 422 -13.57 18.26 -18.18
CA THR A 422 -14.06 19.29 -19.10
C THR A 422 -13.02 20.40 -19.19
N THR A 423 -12.40 20.55 -20.35
CA THR A 423 -11.56 21.73 -20.62
C THR A 423 -12.47 22.95 -20.82
N GLU A 424 -12.28 24.02 -20.06
CA GLU A 424 -12.98 25.30 -20.23
C GLU A 424 -12.73 25.97 -21.58
N SER A 425 -11.84 25.42 -22.41
CA SER A 425 -11.31 26.05 -23.63
C SER A 425 -12.13 25.79 -24.91
N SER A 426 -13.35 25.26 -24.85
CA SER A 426 -14.21 25.27 -26.05
C SER A 426 -15.26 26.37 -25.97
N GLU A 427 -14.83 27.62 -26.13
CA GLU A 427 -15.70 28.77 -26.48
C GLU A 427 -16.53 28.52 -27.77
N ALA A 428 -16.29 27.44 -28.47
CA ALA A 428 -16.93 27.10 -29.73
C ALA A 428 -18.17 26.20 -29.59
N SER A 429 -18.57 25.77 -28.43
CA SER A 429 -19.75 24.92 -28.21
C SER A 429 -20.75 25.53 -27.23
N GLN A 430 -21.09 26.81 -27.44
CA GLN A 430 -22.35 27.37 -26.92
C GLN A 430 -23.55 26.82 -27.73
N VAL A 431 -23.62 25.52 -27.91
CA VAL A 431 -24.88 24.87 -28.16
C VAL A 431 -25.55 24.71 -26.80
N VAL A 432 -26.62 25.49 -26.62
CA VAL A 432 -27.53 25.41 -25.45
C VAL A 432 -28.00 23.95 -25.30
N GLY A 433 -27.24 23.15 -24.58
CA GLY A 433 -27.52 21.82 -24.14
C GLY A 433 -26.98 21.67 -22.75
N ASP A 434 -27.80 21.17 -21.85
CA ASP A 434 -27.52 20.99 -20.41
C ASP A 434 -26.03 20.83 -20.08
N PRO A 435 -25.46 21.64 -19.19
CA PRO A 435 -24.13 21.34 -18.65
C PRO A 435 -24.19 19.93 -18.09
N GLN A 436 -23.30 19.08 -18.54
CA GLN A 436 -23.23 17.72 -18.03
C GLN A 436 -22.67 17.79 -16.59
N PRO A 437 -23.50 17.86 -15.55
CA PRO A 437 -23.07 18.18 -14.18
C PRO A 437 -22.20 17.09 -13.55
N TRP A 438 -22.06 15.95 -14.21
CA TRP A 438 -21.28 14.80 -13.77
C TRP A 438 -19.86 14.74 -14.36
N LYS A 439 -19.50 15.62 -15.28
CA LYS A 439 -18.10 15.71 -15.75
C LYS A 439 -17.26 16.47 -14.75
N PRO A 440 -16.13 15.93 -14.33
CA PRO A 440 -15.26 16.63 -13.39
C PRO A 440 -14.63 17.86 -14.04
N HIS A 441 -14.54 18.95 -13.31
CA HIS A 441 -13.79 20.14 -13.71
C HIS A 441 -12.30 19.98 -13.38
N HIS A 442 -11.97 19.28 -12.28
CA HIS A 442 -10.62 19.03 -11.83
C HIS A 442 -10.53 17.69 -11.13
N VAL A 443 -9.32 17.17 -11.07
CA VAL A 443 -8.97 15.95 -10.31
C VAL A 443 -8.11 16.38 -9.14
N ARG A 444 -8.50 16.02 -7.93
CA ARG A 444 -7.74 16.32 -6.73
C ARG A 444 -7.24 15.06 -6.07
N ALA A 445 -5.91 14.97 -5.94
CA ALA A 445 -5.27 13.91 -5.17
C ALA A 445 -5.22 14.27 -3.70
N LEU A 446 -5.61 13.35 -2.84
CA LEU A 446 -5.57 13.51 -1.39
C LEU A 446 -4.24 13.02 -0.82
N ARG A 447 -3.84 13.59 0.32
CA ARG A 447 -2.68 13.18 1.12
C ARG A 447 -3.11 12.95 2.56
N ILE A 448 -2.37 12.12 3.27
CA ILE A 448 -2.60 11.91 4.71
C ILE A 448 -2.44 13.25 5.44
N PRO A 449 -3.40 13.63 6.30
CA PRO A 449 -3.34 14.88 7.05
C PRO A 449 -2.08 15.01 7.92
N ASP A 450 -1.52 16.22 8.01
CA ASP A 450 -0.25 16.49 8.71
C ASP A 450 -0.24 16.16 10.21
N TYR A 451 -1.42 16.16 10.84
CA TYR A 451 -1.52 15.77 12.26
C TYR A 451 -1.19 14.28 12.50
N PHE A 452 -1.14 13.45 11.46
CA PHE A 452 -0.59 12.10 11.52
C PHE A 452 0.92 12.09 11.18
N ALA A 453 1.71 12.77 11.97
CA ALA A 453 3.14 13.03 11.70
C ALA A 453 3.96 11.79 11.29
N ASN A 454 3.68 10.62 11.92
CA ASN A 454 4.39 9.37 11.60
C ASN A 454 4.02 8.76 10.24
N TYR A 455 2.93 9.24 9.62
CA TYR A 455 2.42 8.76 8.33
C TYR A 455 2.59 9.80 7.22
N LYS A 456 3.12 10.99 7.54
CA LYS A 456 3.43 12.01 6.55
C LYS A 456 4.29 11.39 5.44
N GLU A 457 3.91 11.61 4.18
CA GLU A 457 4.57 11.05 3.00
C GLU A 457 4.54 9.51 2.87
N ARG A 458 3.83 8.81 3.75
CA ARG A 458 3.70 7.33 3.74
C ARG A 458 2.29 6.92 3.31
N MET A 459 1.92 7.31 2.09
CA MET A 459 0.63 6.95 1.48
C MET A 459 0.46 5.43 1.30
N ASP A 460 1.57 4.69 1.22
CA ASP A 460 1.61 3.23 1.26
C ASP A 460 1.01 2.64 2.55
N LEU A 461 1.12 3.36 3.66
CA LEU A 461 0.55 2.96 4.95
C LEU A 461 -0.83 3.55 5.25
N ALA A 462 -1.46 4.24 4.30
CA ALA A 462 -2.82 4.77 4.48
C ALA A 462 -3.82 3.67 4.90
N PRO A 463 -3.84 2.47 4.30
CA PRO A 463 -4.72 1.39 4.74
C PRO A 463 -4.50 0.98 6.20
N TYR A 464 -3.25 0.94 6.66
CA TYR A 464 -2.92 0.57 8.04
C TYR A 464 -3.38 1.63 9.05
N LEU A 465 -3.17 2.92 8.72
CA LEU A 465 -3.69 4.03 9.52
C LEU A 465 -5.22 3.98 9.60
N GLY A 466 -5.89 3.75 8.47
CA GLY A 466 -7.33 3.61 8.41
C GLY A 466 -7.84 2.40 9.20
N ALA A 467 -7.11 1.28 9.15
CA ALA A 467 -7.41 0.11 9.97
C ALA A 467 -7.33 0.40 11.46
N THR A 468 -6.35 1.22 11.90
CA THR A 468 -6.23 1.67 13.29
C THR A 468 -7.45 2.50 13.71
N ILE A 469 -7.86 3.45 12.87
CA ILE A 469 -9.04 4.30 13.13
C ILE A 469 -10.31 3.46 13.15
N PHE A 470 -10.51 2.61 12.14
CA PHE A 470 -11.68 1.75 12.02
C PHE A 470 -11.78 0.74 13.19
N ALA A 471 -10.68 0.10 13.57
CA ALA A 471 -10.65 -0.82 14.69
C ALA A 471 -11.02 -0.12 16.02
N LYS A 472 -10.59 1.14 16.22
CA LYS A 472 -11.04 1.93 17.38
C LYS A 472 -12.55 2.14 17.40
N LEU A 473 -13.14 2.47 16.25
CA LEU A 473 -14.58 2.66 16.13
C LEU A 473 -15.33 1.35 16.39
N VAL A 474 -14.89 0.26 15.79
CA VAL A 474 -15.56 -1.04 15.84
C VAL A 474 -15.42 -1.71 17.21
N PHE A 475 -14.21 -1.84 17.73
CA PHE A 475 -13.96 -2.52 19.01
C PHE A 475 -14.19 -1.61 20.23
N GLY A 476 -14.19 -0.29 20.03
CA GLY A 476 -14.60 0.69 21.03
C GLY A 476 -16.12 0.68 21.30
N ASP A 477 -16.91 0.24 20.33
CA ASP A 477 -18.35 0.09 20.51
C ASP A 477 -18.68 -1.06 21.46
N LEU A 478 -19.21 -0.68 22.63
CA LEU A 478 -19.60 -1.64 23.66
C LEU A 478 -20.85 -2.45 23.31
N SER A 479 -21.64 -2.01 22.33
CA SER A 479 -22.83 -2.75 21.87
C SER A 479 -22.48 -4.06 21.18
N GLY A 480 -21.23 -4.21 20.66
CA GLY A 480 -20.74 -5.40 19.98
C GLY A 480 -21.46 -5.71 18.67
N ARG A 481 -22.06 -4.68 18.02
CA ARG A 481 -22.81 -4.86 16.77
C ARG A 481 -21.94 -4.87 15.53
N ASN A 482 -20.76 -4.23 15.62
CA ASN A 482 -19.91 -3.95 14.47
C ASN A 482 -18.74 -4.95 14.33
N TYR A 483 -18.70 -6.00 15.15
CA TYR A 483 -17.71 -7.07 15.07
C TYR A 483 -18.35 -8.42 15.42
N ILE A 484 -17.72 -9.50 15.00
CA ILE A 484 -18.19 -10.84 15.21
C ILE A 484 -17.45 -11.43 16.41
N THR A 485 -18.19 -11.89 17.41
CA THR A 485 -17.64 -12.63 18.54
C THR A 485 -17.55 -14.11 18.24
N LYS A 486 -16.62 -14.82 18.88
CA LYS A 486 -16.51 -16.28 18.79
C LYS A 486 -17.81 -16.99 19.16
N ARG A 487 -18.58 -16.40 20.08
CA ARG A 487 -19.90 -16.92 20.46
C ARG A 487 -20.87 -16.87 19.28
N GLN A 488 -21.00 -15.74 18.61
CA GLN A 488 -21.89 -15.59 17.44
C GLN A 488 -21.46 -16.54 16.31
N TYR A 489 -20.13 -16.67 16.09
CA TYR A 489 -19.60 -17.62 15.12
C TYR A 489 -19.97 -19.09 15.47
N ASN A 490 -19.84 -19.49 16.74
CA ASN A 490 -20.20 -20.85 17.16
C ASN A 490 -21.72 -21.13 17.07
N GLU A 491 -22.57 -20.11 17.22
CA GLU A 491 -24.02 -20.21 17.11
C GLU A 491 -24.51 -20.20 15.64
N GLY A 492 -23.91 -19.39 14.78
CA GLY A 492 -24.38 -19.12 13.41
C GLY A 492 -23.47 -19.64 12.28
N GLY A 493 -22.27 -20.12 12.61
CA GLY A 493 -21.29 -20.60 11.64
C GLY A 493 -20.62 -19.48 10.85
N PRO A 494 -19.83 -19.83 9.80
CA PRO A 494 -19.07 -18.87 9.00
C PRO A 494 -19.91 -17.78 8.31
N SER A 495 -21.17 -18.09 7.97
CA SER A 495 -22.07 -17.15 7.29
C SER A 495 -22.39 -15.88 8.06
N VAL A 496 -22.20 -15.88 9.40
CA VAL A 496 -22.34 -14.70 10.26
C VAL A 496 -21.34 -13.61 9.88
N ALA A 497 -20.17 -13.99 9.35
CA ALA A 497 -19.14 -13.06 8.94
C ALA A 497 -19.62 -12.09 7.85
N PHE A 498 -20.35 -12.58 6.88
CA PHE A 498 -20.88 -11.76 5.80
C PHE A 498 -22.05 -10.88 6.26
N ALA A 499 -22.90 -11.39 7.13
CA ALA A 499 -24.07 -10.64 7.60
C ALA A 499 -23.71 -9.39 8.42
N LEU A 500 -22.56 -9.37 9.09
CA LEU A 500 -22.05 -8.24 9.88
C LEU A 500 -20.95 -7.44 9.19
N GLY A 501 -20.28 -8.03 8.19
CA GLY A 501 -19.21 -7.38 7.43
C GLY A 501 -19.69 -6.48 6.29
N SER A 502 -20.98 -6.42 6.03
CA SER A 502 -21.60 -5.61 4.97
C SER A 502 -22.15 -4.26 5.49
N LEU A 503 -21.57 -3.74 6.59
CA LEU A 503 -21.90 -2.41 7.11
C LEU A 503 -21.05 -1.35 6.44
#